data_c205a540fa5524c2fc1bbd36a29342e6
#
_entry.id   c205a540fa5524c2fc1bbd36a29342e6
#
_cell.length_a   1.000
_cell.length_b   1.000
_cell.length_c   1.000
_cell.angle_alpha   90.00
_cell.angle_beta   90.00
_cell.angle_gamma   90.00
#
_symmetry.space_group_name_H-M   'P 1'
#
loop_
_entity.id
_entity.type
_entity.pdbx_description
1 polymer ?
#
loop_
_entity_poly.entity_id
_entity_poly.type
_entity_poly.pdbx_seq_one_letter_code
_entity_poly.pdbx_strand_id
1 'polypeptide(L)'
;MQIESLTIRTKRMIDDLKTICANFGLGGSPGEYKIITQVFLYKYLNDKFFYQVRKAEPSLAKEKNLEAALEAMPDDQYEMLLAMLGGDTACLKKTHYISYLFNHQNDDTMKKQDGTPYPFHELFDDTLVDISNYNLDVFSVQTGGEEKIKLFDPISQYVIESAKKPLFCRAIINKLVEFSFAEVYEQNYDFFAQIFEYLIKDYNKDFGKYAEYYTPHTIATIIARIMVQDGVQNVTVYDPAAGSGTLVLALAHQIGEDNCTIYTQDISSKSNEFLRLNLILNNLVHSLGNVVHDDTLVAPRHLNSQKNGLARFDYIVSNPPFNMDFSDNREKLAGEAYKERFFAGVPNVPNKDKSSMAIYLMFLQHIIYSLNDHGKAAVVVPTGFLTAGSGIPKKIREYLVNHQMLRGVVSMPSNIFATTGTNV
;
A
#
# COMPACT_ATOMS: atom_id res chain seq x y z
N MET A 1 -23.19 13.58 10.33
CA MET A 1 -24.29 12.82 9.68
C MET A 1 -23.95 12.39 8.24
N GLN A 2 -23.43 13.28 7.35
CA GLN A 2 -23.03 12.91 5.98
C GLN A 2 -21.86 11.91 5.93
N ILE A 3 -20.81 12.07 6.75
CA ILE A 3 -19.62 11.18 6.76
C ILE A 3 -20.00 9.75 7.14
N GLU A 4 -20.86 9.58 8.15
CA GLU A 4 -21.34 8.25 8.58
C GLU A 4 -22.14 7.56 7.46
N SER A 5 -23.00 8.30 6.78
CA SER A 5 -23.74 7.81 5.61
C SER A 5 -22.81 7.35 4.48
N LEU A 6 -21.76 8.12 4.18
CA LEU A 6 -20.78 7.79 3.13
C LEU A 6 -19.97 6.55 3.48
N THR A 7 -19.49 6.45 4.72
CA THR A 7 -18.77 5.26 5.21
C THR A 7 -19.63 3.99 5.09
N ILE A 8 -20.91 4.08 5.46
CA ILE A 8 -21.84 2.94 5.37
C ILE A 8 -22.06 2.54 3.90
N ARG A 9 -22.26 3.52 3.00
CA ARG A 9 -22.45 3.26 1.57
C ARG A 9 -21.20 2.58 0.96
N THR A 10 -20.01 3.06 1.30
CA THR A 10 -18.74 2.49 0.81
C THR A 10 -18.55 1.05 1.31
N LYS A 11 -18.81 0.80 2.59
CA LYS A 11 -18.74 -0.56 3.16
C LYS A 11 -19.74 -1.49 2.48
N ARG A 12 -20.96 -1.03 2.19
CA ARG A 12 -21.95 -1.82 1.46
C ARG A 12 -21.47 -2.18 0.06
N MET A 13 -20.86 -1.26 -0.67
CA MET A 13 -20.29 -1.56 -1.98
C MET A 13 -19.24 -2.68 -1.89
N ILE A 14 -18.37 -2.66 -0.89
CA ILE A 14 -17.37 -3.72 -0.66
C ILE A 14 -18.07 -5.06 -0.37
N ASP A 15 -19.10 -5.08 0.47
CA ASP A 15 -19.84 -6.30 0.80
C ASP A 15 -20.60 -6.86 -0.42
N ASP A 16 -21.14 -6.00 -1.26
CA ASP A 16 -21.78 -6.40 -2.51
C ASP A 16 -20.76 -7.04 -3.48
N LEU A 17 -19.55 -6.47 -3.60
CA LEU A 17 -18.46 -7.06 -4.39
C LEU A 17 -18.03 -8.43 -3.85
N LYS A 18 -17.92 -8.59 -2.51
CA LYS A 18 -17.67 -9.90 -1.87
C LYS A 18 -18.77 -10.89 -2.18
N THR A 19 -20.02 -10.45 -2.14
CA THR A 19 -21.18 -11.30 -2.49
C THR A 19 -21.12 -11.75 -3.95
N ILE A 20 -20.75 -10.87 -4.88
CA ILE A 20 -20.52 -11.23 -6.27
C ILE A 20 -19.42 -12.30 -6.35
N CYS A 21 -18.26 -12.09 -5.73
CA CYS A 21 -17.19 -13.08 -5.73
C CYS A 21 -17.66 -14.44 -5.19
N ALA A 22 -18.40 -14.46 -4.08
CA ALA A 22 -18.95 -15.69 -3.50
C ALA A 22 -19.91 -16.41 -4.44
N ASN A 23 -20.79 -15.69 -5.14
CA ASN A 23 -21.74 -16.27 -6.11
C ASN A 23 -21.06 -16.93 -7.32
N PHE A 24 -19.82 -16.54 -7.62
CA PHE A 24 -19.00 -17.14 -8.68
C PHE A 24 -17.95 -18.13 -8.15
N GLY A 25 -18.07 -18.55 -6.87
CA GLY A 25 -17.21 -19.55 -6.26
C GLY A 25 -15.82 -19.03 -5.84
N LEU A 26 -15.67 -17.73 -5.71
CA LEU A 26 -14.41 -17.08 -5.34
C LEU A 26 -14.33 -16.67 -3.86
N GLY A 27 -15.44 -16.79 -3.11
CA GLY A 27 -15.51 -16.39 -1.70
C GLY A 27 -14.46 -17.09 -0.84
N GLY A 28 -13.68 -16.34 -0.07
CA GLY A 28 -12.60 -16.82 0.77
C GLY A 28 -11.37 -17.35 -0.01
N SER A 29 -11.35 -17.23 -1.33
CA SER A 29 -10.21 -17.67 -2.15
C SER A 29 -9.09 -16.61 -2.17
N PRO A 30 -7.83 -17.00 -2.47
CA PRO A 30 -6.75 -16.04 -2.67
C PRO A 30 -7.00 -15.03 -3.79
N GLY A 31 -7.89 -15.34 -4.75
CA GLY A 31 -8.28 -14.44 -5.84
C GLY A 31 -9.26 -13.35 -5.40
N GLU A 32 -10.08 -13.61 -4.38
CA GLU A 32 -11.13 -12.68 -3.95
C GLU A 32 -10.56 -11.32 -3.56
N TYR A 33 -9.55 -11.29 -2.68
CA TYR A 33 -8.98 -10.01 -2.24
C TYR A 33 -8.34 -9.23 -3.40
N LYS A 34 -7.70 -9.93 -4.34
CA LYS A 34 -7.09 -9.30 -5.52
C LYS A 34 -8.14 -8.65 -6.40
N ILE A 35 -9.24 -9.34 -6.65
CA ILE A 35 -10.36 -8.80 -7.42
C ILE A 35 -10.94 -7.57 -6.71
N ILE A 36 -11.28 -7.70 -5.43
CA ILE A 36 -11.95 -6.62 -4.70
C ILE A 36 -11.06 -5.38 -4.58
N THR A 37 -9.78 -5.55 -4.25
CA THR A 37 -8.85 -4.42 -4.15
C THR A 37 -8.64 -3.72 -5.49
N GLN A 38 -8.50 -4.47 -6.59
CA GLN A 38 -8.32 -3.90 -7.92
C GLN A 38 -9.59 -3.19 -8.42
N VAL A 39 -10.76 -3.81 -8.26
CA VAL A 39 -12.05 -3.25 -8.68
C VAL A 39 -12.39 -2.00 -7.86
N PHE A 40 -12.14 -2.02 -6.55
CA PHE A 40 -12.27 -0.85 -5.69
C PHE A 40 -11.36 0.30 -6.15
N LEU A 41 -10.09 -0.02 -6.41
CA LEU A 41 -9.12 0.96 -6.87
C LEU A 41 -9.48 1.51 -8.26
N TYR A 42 -9.93 0.66 -9.19
CA TYR A 42 -10.39 1.11 -10.50
C TYR A 42 -11.55 2.11 -10.37
N LYS A 43 -12.54 1.80 -9.54
CA LYS A 43 -13.64 2.72 -9.26
C LYS A 43 -13.16 4.04 -8.66
N TYR A 44 -12.26 3.97 -7.67
CA TYR A 44 -11.68 5.16 -7.04
C TYR A 44 -10.93 6.04 -8.05
N LEU A 45 -10.07 5.45 -8.89
CA LEU A 45 -9.30 6.20 -9.88
C LEU A 45 -10.19 6.79 -10.99
N ASN A 46 -11.19 6.04 -11.46
CA ASN A 46 -12.18 6.54 -12.42
C ASN A 46 -12.89 7.79 -11.91
N ASP A 47 -13.42 7.75 -10.70
CA ASP A 47 -14.17 8.86 -10.14
C ASP A 47 -13.24 10.03 -9.76
N LYS A 48 -12.00 9.75 -9.27
CA LYS A 48 -10.98 10.77 -9.01
C LYS A 48 -10.59 11.51 -10.28
N PHE A 49 -10.46 10.80 -11.40
CA PHE A 49 -10.21 11.40 -12.69
C PHE A 49 -11.26 12.46 -13.05
N PHE A 50 -12.55 12.12 -12.99
CA PHE A 50 -13.63 13.07 -13.27
C PHE A 50 -13.67 14.24 -12.28
N TYR A 51 -13.38 13.98 -11.01
CA TYR A 51 -13.28 15.05 -10.00
C TYR A 51 -12.15 16.02 -10.32
N GLN A 52 -10.98 15.54 -10.72
CA GLN A 52 -9.84 16.38 -11.07
C GLN A 52 -10.05 17.13 -12.40
N VAL A 53 -10.68 16.50 -13.39
CA VAL A 53 -11.09 17.19 -14.63
C VAL A 53 -11.95 18.41 -14.34
N ARG A 54 -12.95 18.27 -13.45
CA ARG A 54 -13.80 19.41 -13.05
C ARG A 54 -13.02 20.54 -12.36
N LYS A 55 -11.93 20.23 -11.70
CA LYS A 55 -11.05 21.22 -11.07
C LYS A 55 -10.10 21.89 -12.07
N ALA A 56 -9.55 21.10 -12.99
CA ALA A 56 -8.57 21.57 -13.95
C ALA A 56 -9.18 22.40 -15.06
N GLU A 57 -10.42 22.08 -15.50
CA GLU A 57 -11.10 22.74 -16.61
C GLU A 57 -12.41 23.41 -16.14
N PRO A 58 -12.39 24.75 -15.91
CA PRO A 58 -13.55 25.49 -15.38
C PRO A 58 -14.81 25.41 -16.26
N SER A 59 -14.66 25.23 -17.57
CA SER A 59 -15.80 25.10 -18.49
C SER A 59 -16.58 23.81 -18.25
N LEU A 60 -15.92 22.76 -17.75
CA LEU A 60 -16.47 21.46 -17.42
C LEU A 60 -16.96 21.35 -15.96
N ALA A 61 -16.65 22.33 -15.12
CA ALA A 61 -16.95 22.27 -13.69
C ALA A 61 -18.44 22.02 -13.35
N LYS A 62 -19.34 22.57 -14.18
CA LYS A 62 -20.80 22.46 -14.00
C LYS A 62 -21.47 21.53 -15.00
N GLU A 63 -20.67 20.82 -15.81
CA GLU A 63 -21.23 19.90 -16.80
C GLU A 63 -21.99 18.77 -16.12
N LYS A 64 -23.25 18.59 -16.51
CA LYS A 64 -24.12 17.58 -15.89
C LYS A 64 -23.75 16.17 -16.30
N ASN A 65 -23.36 16.00 -17.56
CA ASN A 65 -22.90 14.72 -18.09
C ASN A 65 -21.47 14.87 -18.59
N LEU A 66 -20.53 14.92 -17.63
CA LEU A 66 -19.12 15.13 -17.92
C LEU A 66 -18.55 14.01 -18.81
N GLU A 67 -18.96 12.76 -18.59
CA GLU A 67 -18.49 11.60 -19.36
C GLU A 67 -18.81 11.78 -20.85
N ALA A 68 -20.07 12.08 -21.18
CA ALA A 68 -20.48 12.32 -22.57
C ALA A 68 -19.77 13.54 -23.19
N ALA A 69 -19.54 14.60 -22.40
CA ALA A 69 -18.82 15.77 -22.87
C ALA A 69 -17.34 15.43 -23.21
N LEU A 70 -16.69 14.59 -22.40
CA LEU A 70 -15.32 14.13 -22.66
C LEU A 70 -15.26 13.12 -23.81
N GLU A 71 -16.24 12.24 -23.95
CA GLU A 71 -16.33 11.32 -25.10
C GLU A 71 -16.44 12.07 -26.42
N ALA A 72 -17.24 13.16 -26.45
CA ALA A 72 -17.42 14.01 -27.61
C ALA A 72 -16.27 14.99 -27.89
N MET A 73 -15.34 15.18 -26.94
CA MET A 73 -14.22 16.10 -27.05
C MET A 73 -13.23 15.62 -28.14
N PRO A 74 -12.73 16.51 -29.02
CA PRO A 74 -11.65 16.19 -29.95
C PRO A 74 -10.41 15.64 -29.25
N ASP A 75 -9.71 14.69 -29.87
CA ASP A 75 -8.60 13.97 -29.22
C ASP A 75 -7.42 14.88 -28.86
N ASP A 76 -7.13 15.89 -29.66
CA ASP A 76 -6.09 16.90 -29.37
C ASP A 76 -6.44 17.72 -28.11
N GLN A 77 -7.70 18.11 -27.94
CA GLN A 77 -8.16 18.82 -26.75
C GLN A 77 -8.16 17.88 -25.52
N TYR A 78 -8.50 16.63 -25.71
CA TYR A 78 -8.48 15.63 -24.64
C TYR A 78 -7.04 15.39 -24.13
N GLU A 79 -6.06 15.25 -25.02
CA GLU A 79 -4.64 15.12 -24.66
C GLU A 79 -4.13 16.38 -23.90
N MET A 80 -4.54 17.58 -24.32
CA MET A 80 -4.20 18.81 -23.60
C MET A 80 -4.81 18.81 -22.19
N LEU A 81 -6.04 18.36 -22.06
CA LEU A 81 -6.70 18.23 -20.75
C LEU A 81 -5.95 17.24 -19.84
N LEU A 82 -5.56 16.07 -20.36
CA LEU A 82 -4.77 15.10 -19.61
C LEU A 82 -3.45 15.69 -19.10
N ALA A 83 -2.78 16.51 -19.92
CA ALA A 83 -1.54 17.18 -19.53
C ALA A 83 -1.71 18.23 -18.42
N MET A 84 -2.95 18.73 -18.22
CA MET A 84 -3.26 19.68 -17.14
C MET A 84 -3.56 18.99 -15.80
N LEU A 85 -3.79 17.68 -15.80
CA LEU A 85 -4.07 16.94 -14.57
C LEU A 85 -2.80 16.78 -13.74
N GLY A 86 -2.95 16.82 -12.42
CA GLY A 86 -1.83 16.62 -11.50
C GLY A 86 -1.25 15.20 -11.59
N GLY A 87 0.04 15.06 -11.29
CA GLY A 87 0.77 13.79 -11.34
C GLY A 87 0.27 12.72 -10.34
N ASP A 88 -0.67 13.05 -9.45
CA ASP A 88 -1.35 12.14 -8.53
C ASP A 88 -2.65 11.57 -9.09
N THR A 89 -3.02 11.96 -10.32
CA THR A 89 -4.24 11.54 -11.01
C THR A 89 -3.89 10.54 -12.11
N ALA A 90 -4.55 9.37 -12.08
CA ALA A 90 -4.42 8.42 -13.18
C ALA A 90 -5.03 9.00 -14.46
N CYS A 91 -4.25 9.02 -15.53
CA CYS A 91 -4.75 9.38 -16.84
C CYS A 91 -5.59 8.23 -17.42
N LEU A 92 -6.78 8.55 -17.91
CA LEU A 92 -7.69 7.58 -18.51
C LEU A 92 -7.93 7.93 -19.99
N LYS A 93 -7.98 6.91 -20.86
CA LYS A 93 -8.53 7.03 -22.21
C LYS A 93 -10.06 7.01 -22.11
N LYS A 94 -10.77 7.51 -23.11
CA LYS A 94 -12.23 7.50 -23.17
C LYS A 94 -12.82 6.09 -23.05
N THR A 95 -12.10 5.08 -23.57
CA THR A 95 -12.46 3.67 -23.48
C THR A 95 -12.19 3.05 -22.10
N HIS A 96 -11.53 3.76 -21.20
CA HIS A 96 -11.22 3.30 -19.84
C HIS A 96 -12.33 3.62 -18.83
N TYR A 97 -13.34 4.40 -19.20
CA TYR A 97 -14.40 4.79 -18.27
C TYR A 97 -15.27 3.61 -17.88
N ILE A 98 -15.68 3.59 -16.63
CA ILE A 98 -16.64 2.58 -16.13
C ILE A 98 -17.95 2.66 -16.92
N SER A 99 -18.40 3.86 -17.30
CA SER A 99 -19.56 4.07 -18.16
C SER A 99 -19.38 3.46 -19.56
N TYR A 100 -18.20 3.57 -20.14
CA TYR A 100 -17.90 2.94 -21.43
C TYR A 100 -18.09 1.42 -21.36
N LEU A 101 -17.48 0.78 -20.36
CA LEU A 101 -17.63 -0.67 -20.14
C LEU A 101 -19.09 -1.06 -19.87
N PHE A 102 -19.81 -0.26 -19.05
CA PHE A 102 -21.22 -0.50 -18.78
C PHE A 102 -22.08 -0.45 -20.03
N ASN A 103 -21.87 0.54 -20.90
CA ASN A 103 -22.62 0.70 -22.14
C ASN A 103 -22.35 -0.41 -23.15
N HIS A 104 -21.13 -1.00 -23.13
CA HIS A 104 -20.71 -2.03 -24.09
C HIS A 104 -20.81 -3.47 -23.53
N GLN A 105 -21.28 -3.66 -22.29
CA GLN A 105 -21.28 -4.98 -21.64
C GLN A 105 -22.14 -6.05 -22.35
N ASN A 106 -23.10 -5.64 -23.18
CA ASN A 106 -24.02 -6.52 -23.92
C ASN A 106 -23.82 -6.41 -25.45
N ASP A 107 -22.76 -5.77 -25.90
CA ASP A 107 -22.47 -5.63 -27.33
C ASP A 107 -21.71 -6.85 -27.85
N ASP A 108 -22.46 -7.82 -28.33
CA ASP A 108 -21.89 -9.06 -28.92
C ASP A 108 -21.33 -8.84 -30.35
N THR A 109 -21.44 -7.61 -30.89
CA THR A 109 -20.89 -7.25 -32.22
C THR A 109 -19.46 -6.73 -32.18
N MET A 110 -18.95 -6.42 -30.99
CA MET A 110 -17.58 -5.93 -30.82
C MET A 110 -16.55 -6.94 -31.33
N LYS A 111 -15.53 -6.42 -31.99
CA LYS A 111 -14.42 -7.20 -32.53
C LYS A 111 -13.08 -6.58 -32.13
N LYS A 112 -12.09 -7.44 -31.94
CA LYS A 112 -10.69 -7.05 -31.82
C LYS A 112 -10.14 -6.53 -33.15
N GLN A 113 -8.96 -5.95 -33.14
CA GLN A 113 -8.28 -5.43 -34.32
C GLN A 113 -8.05 -6.51 -35.40
N ASP A 114 -7.92 -7.77 -35.01
CA ASP A 114 -7.75 -8.92 -35.92
C ASP A 114 -9.10 -9.46 -36.46
N GLY A 115 -10.23 -8.83 -36.09
CA GLY A 115 -11.57 -9.20 -36.54
C GLY A 115 -12.22 -10.33 -35.73
N THR A 116 -11.54 -10.90 -34.72
CA THR A 116 -12.13 -11.92 -33.82
C THR A 116 -13.15 -11.30 -32.87
N PRO A 117 -14.14 -12.06 -32.36
CA PRO A 117 -15.08 -11.58 -31.34
C PRO A 117 -14.35 -11.02 -30.12
N TYR A 118 -14.89 -9.96 -29.54
CA TYR A 118 -14.36 -9.35 -28.33
C TYR A 118 -15.36 -9.52 -27.17
N PRO A 119 -15.31 -10.66 -26.46
CA PRO A 119 -16.24 -10.92 -25.37
C PRO A 119 -15.99 -9.96 -24.21
N PHE A 120 -17.05 -9.57 -23.49
CA PHE A 120 -17.01 -8.52 -22.49
C PHE A 120 -15.94 -8.70 -21.39
N HIS A 121 -15.68 -9.93 -20.96
CA HIS A 121 -14.64 -10.19 -19.95
C HIS A 121 -13.22 -9.89 -20.47
N GLU A 122 -12.95 -10.10 -21.75
CA GLU A 122 -11.68 -9.73 -22.36
C GLU A 122 -11.57 -8.21 -22.52
N LEU A 123 -12.64 -7.54 -22.95
CA LEU A 123 -12.70 -6.08 -22.98
C LEU A 123 -12.42 -5.47 -21.59
N PHE A 124 -13.02 -6.03 -20.53
CA PHE A 124 -12.82 -5.57 -19.17
C PHE A 124 -11.38 -5.78 -18.69
N ASP A 125 -10.83 -6.98 -18.89
CA ASP A 125 -9.46 -7.33 -18.52
C ASP A 125 -8.43 -6.46 -19.27
N ASP A 126 -8.60 -6.32 -20.58
CA ASP A 126 -7.72 -5.49 -21.42
C ASP A 126 -7.79 -4.02 -21.03
N THR A 127 -8.95 -3.51 -20.63
CA THR A 127 -9.11 -2.16 -20.07
C THR A 127 -8.26 -1.96 -18.81
N LEU A 128 -8.31 -2.89 -17.86
CA LEU A 128 -7.49 -2.81 -16.64
C LEU A 128 -6.00 -2.84 -16.95
N VAL A 129 -5.57 -3.73 -17.85
CA VAL A 129 -4.17 -3.83 -18.28
C VAL A 129 -3.73 -2.58 -19.01
N ASP A 130 -4.57 -2.01 -19.88
CA ASP A 130 -4.23 -0.77 -20.63
C ASP A 130 -4.13 0.44 -19.69
N ILE A 131 -5.02 0.58 -18.70
CA ILE A 131 -4.88 1.60 -17.64
C ILE A 131 -3.53 1.46 -16.93
N SER A 132 -3.13 0.23 -16.58
CA SER A 132 -1.84 -0.02 -15.92
C SER A 132 -0.65 0.38 -16.79
N ASN A 133 -0.68 0.04 -18.08
CA ASN A 133 0.39 0.38 -19.02
C ASN A 133 0.46 1.90 -19.28
N TYR A 134 -0.70 2.54 -19.40
CA TYR A 134 -0.81 3.98 -19.67
C TYR A 134 -0.30 4.84 -18.49
N ASN A 135 -0.35 4.29 -17.27
CA ASN A 135 0.06 4.96 -16.04
C ASN A 135 1.29 4.32 -15.37
N LEU A 136 2.06 3.52 -16.11
CA LEU A 136 3.14 2.69 -15.56
C LEU A 136 4.21 3.50 -14.81
N ASP A 137 4.54 4.70 -15.30
CA ASP A 137 5.61 5.50 -14.71
C ASP A 137 5.23 6.12 -13.35
N VAL A 138 3.95 6.34 -13.11
CA VAL A 138 3.45 6.98 -11.90
C VAL A 138 2.94 5.96 -10.87
N PHE A 139 2.18 4.96 -11.32
CA PHE A 139 1.44 4.06 -10.44
C PHE A 139 2.05 2.66 -10.27
N SER A 140 3.23 2.40 -10.83
CA SER A 140 3.92 1.12 -10.61
C SER A 140 4.75 1.11 -9.32
N VAL A 141 5.04 -0.09 -8.84
CA VAL A 141 5.93 -0.34 -7.69
C VAL A 141 7.20 -1.02 -8.19
N GLN A 142 8.34 -0.71 -7.60
CA GLN A 142 9.61 -1.30 -7.96
C GLN A 142 9.77 -2.69 -7.32
N THR A 143 10.38 -3.60 -8.07
CA THR A 143 10.90 -4.86 -7.54
C THR A 143 12.40 -4.76 -7.29
N GLY A 144 12.99 -5.79 -6.68
CA GLY A 144 14.44 -5.90 -6.57
C GLY A 144 15.19 -6.03 -7.91
N GLY A 145 14.46 -6.23 -9.03
CA GLY A 145 14.95 -6.26 -10.41
C GLY A 145 14.57 -5.02 -11.21
N GLU A 146 14.62 -5.16 -12.53
CA GLU A 146 14.19 -4.11 -13.48
C GLU A 146 12.67 -4.09 -13.72
N GLU A 147 11.97 -5.14 -13.29
CA GLU A 147 10.54 -5.28 -13.51
C GLU A 147 9.73 -4.37 -12.55
N LYS A 148 8.69 -3.75 -13.10
CA LYS A 148 7.73 -2.95 -12.34
C LYS A 148 6.44 -3.76 -12.12
N ILE A 149 5.92 -3.73 -10.89
CA ILE A 149 4.60 -4.33 -10.59
C ILE A 149 3.52 -3.39 -11.11
N LYS A 150 2.73 -3.86 -12.05
CA LYS A 150 1.61 -3.12 -12.64
C LYS A 150 0.49 -2.87 -11.63
N LEU A 151 -0.36 -1.88 -11.94
CA LEU A 151 -1.47 -1.48 -11.07
C LEU A 151 -2.58 -2.54 -11.04
N PHE A 152 -2.94 -3.06 -12.21
CA PHE A 152 -4.00 -4.03 -12.40
C PHE A 152 -3.55 -5.24 -13.21
N ASP A 153 -4.15 -6.38 -12.88
CA ASP A 153 -4.08 -7.64 -13.61
C ASP A 153 -5.48 -8.02 -14.13
N PRO A 154 -5.59 -8.92 -15.14
CA PRO A 154 -6.87 -9.47 -15.55
C PRO A 154 -7.64 -10.10 -14.39
N ILE A 155 -8.87 -9.65 -14.12
CA ILE A 155 -9.68 -10.20 -13.01
C ILE A 155 -10.46 -11.46 -13.38
N SER A 156 -10.80 -11.64 -14.66
CA SER A 156 -11.54 -12.81 -15.11
C SER A 156 -10.73 -14.10 -15.04
N GLN A 157 -9.39 -14.01 -14.92
CA GLN A 157 -8.51 -15.17 -14.77
C GLN A 157 -8.82 -16.03 -13.54
N TYR A 158 -9.37 -15.43 -12.48
CA TYR A 158 -9.73 -16.12 -11.25
C TYR A 158 -11.03 -16.94 -11.38
N VAL A 159 -11.88 -16.68 -12.40
CA VAL A 159 -13.09 -17.45 -12.67
C VAL A 159 -12.74 -18.66 -13.51
N ILE A 160 -12.88 -19.86 -12.94
CA ILE A 160 -12.46 -21.12 -13.56
C ILE A 160 -13.30 -21.45 -14.81
N GLU A 161 -14.63 -21.31 -14.71
CA GLU A 161 -15.55 -21.65 -15.78
C GLU A 161 -15.60 -20.53 -16.83
N SER A 162 -15.05 -20.77 -18.02
CA SER A 162 -14.97 -19.75 -19.09
C SER A 162 -16.33 -19.14 -19.45
N ALA A 163 -17.41 -19.94 -19.44
CA ALA A 163 -18.77 -19.45 -19.72
C ALA A 163 -19.30 -18.47 -18.66
N LYS A 164 -18.76 -18.48 -17.44
CA LYS A 164 -19.14 -17.58 -16.34
C LYS A 164 -18.36 -16.28 -16.34
N LYS A 165 -17.21 -16.17 -17.02
CA LYS A 165 -16.37 -14.98 -17.04
C LYS A 165 -17.11 -13.72 -17.49
N PRO A 166 -17.85 -13.71 -18.63
CA PRO A 166 -18.60 -12.52 -19.04
C PRO A 166 -19.67 -12.12 -18.02
N LEU A 167 -20.36 -13.09 -17.42
CA LEU A 167 -21.40 -12.84 -16.41
C LEU A 167 -20.80 -12.24 -15.14
N PHE A 168 -19.65 -12.74 -14.70
CA PHE A 168 -18.90 -12.19 -13.56
C PHE A 168 -18.53 -10.73 -13.81
N CYS A 169 -17.90 -10.42 -14.93
CA CYS A 169 -17.49 -9.06 -15.28
C CYS A 169 -18.70 -8.10 -15.40
N ARG A 170 -19.84 -8.59 -15.96
CA ARG A 170 -21.10 -7.82 -15.99
C ARG A 170 -21.64 -7.53 -14.58
N ALA A 171 -21.59 -8.51 -13.67
CA ALA A 171 -22.01 -8.29 -12.28
C ALA A 171 -21.16 -7.23 -11.58
N ILE A 172 -19.84 -7.28 -11.81
CA ILE A 172 -18.91 -6.27 -11.26
C ILE A 172 -19.23 -4.88 -11.81
N ILE A 173 -19.28 -4.70 -13.15
CA ILE A 173 -19.48 -3.38 -13.76
C ILE A 173 -20.82 -2.76 -13.38
N ASN A 174 -21.89 -3.56 -13.32
CA ASN A 174 -23.21 -3.11 -12.88
C ASN A 174 -23.17 -2.59 -11.44
N LYS A 175 -22.37 -3.21 -10.55
CA LYS A 175 -22.22 -2.72 -9.17
C LYS A 175 -21.41 -1.42 -9.11
N LEU A 176 -20.39 -1.26 -9.93
CA LEU A 176 -19.54 -0.06 -9.93
C LEU A 176 -20.30 1.21 -10.36
N VAL A 177 -21.25 1.11 -11.29
CA VAL A 177 -22.03 2.27 -11.75
C VAL A 177 -23.05 2.76 -10.71
N GLU A 178 -23.46 1.91 -9.76
CA GLU A 178 -24.41 2.27 -8.70
C GLU A 178 -23.81 3.16 -7.61
N PHE A 179 -22.48 3.27 -7.54
CA PHE A 179 -21.75 3.98 -6.49
C PHE A 179 -20.97 5.16 -7.07
N SER A 180 -20.80 6.23 -6.28
CA SER A 180 -19.95 7.37 -6.61
C SER A 180 -19.06 7.76 -5.46
N PHE A 181 -17.77 7.97 -5.76
CA PHE A 181 -16.78 8.52 -4.84
C PHE A 181 -16.69 10.05 -4.85
N ALA A 182 -17.55 10.76 -5.59
CA ALA A 182 -17.43 12.21 -5.75
C ALA A 182 -17.34 12.97 -4.41
N GLU A 183 -18.05 12.52 -3.38
CA GLU A 183 -18.03 13.10 -2.03
C GLU A 183 -16.84 12.65 -1.18
N VAL A 184 -16.05 11.65 -1.64
CA VAL A 184 -14.96 11.03 -0.86
C VAL A 184 -13.69 11.87 -0.90
N TYR A 185 -13.43 12.56 -2.01
CA TYR A 185 -12.14 13.25 -2.24
C TYR A 185 -11.92 14.48 -1.34
N GLU A 186 -12.94 14.91 -0.62
CA GLU A 186 -12.87 15.96 0.40
C GLU A 186 -12.76 15.39 1.82
N GLN A 187 -12.70 14.04 1.95
CA GLN A 187 -12.61 13.38 3.25
C GLN A 187 -11.18 13.43 3.78
N ASN A 188 -11.08 13.26 5.08
CA ASN A 188 -9.80 13.21 5.77
C ASN A 188 -9.25 11.77 5.86
N TYR A 189 -8.03 11.67 6.35
CA TYR A 189 -7.32 10.41 6.58
C TYR A 189 -8.12 9.36 7.35
N ASP A 190 -8.90 9.74 8.35
CA ASP A 190 -9.67 8.79 9.17
C ASP A 190 -10.72 8.02 8.35
N PHE A 191 -11.33 8.65 7.36
CA PHE A 191 -12.26 7.96 6.45
C PHE A 191 -11.55 6.86 5.65
N PHE A 192 -10.46 7.19 4.97
CA PHE A 192 -9.73 6.22 4.16
C PHE A 192 -9.11 5.12 5.00
N ALA A 193 -8.59 5.43 6.19
CA ALA A 193 -8.10 4.43 7.13
C ALA A 193 -9.18 3.43 7.53
N GLN A 194 -10.40 3.90 7.87
CA GLN A 194 -11.53 3.03 8.20
C GLN A 194 -11.99 2.17 7.02
N ILE A 195 -12.03 2.71 5.82
CA ILE A 195 -12.41 1.96 4.61
C ILE A 195 -11.34 0.92 4.27
N PHE A 196 -10.07 1.29 4.38
CA PHE A 196 -8.97 0.36 4.16
C PHE A 196 -9.00 -0.80 5.17
N GLU A 197 -9.14 -0.51 6.47
CA GLU A 197 -9.28 -1.54 7.50
C GLU A 197 -10.47 -2.47 7.23
N TYR A 198 -11.60 -1.91 6.80
CA TYR A 198 -12.78 -2.70 6.45
C TYR A 198 -12.52 -3.60 5.23
N LEU A 199 -11.87 -3.07 4.20
CA LEU A 199 -11.54 -3.80 2.98
C LEU A 199 -10.67 -5.03 3.27
N ILE A 200 -9.66 -4.88 4.15
CA ILE A 200 -8.70 -5.95 4.44
C ILE A 200 -9.07 -6.84 5.63
N LYS A 201 -10.11 -6.48 6.40
CA LYS A 201 -10.49 -7.12 7.67
C LYS A 201 -10.60 -8.64 7.58
N ASP A 202 -11.29 -9.15 6.57
CA ASP A 202 -11.52 -10.58 6.42
C ASP A 202 -10.29 -11.30 5.89
N TYR A 203 -9.45 -10.60 5.15
CA TYR A 203 -8.21 -11.15 4.57
C TYR A 203 -7.05 -11.18 5.58
N ASN A 204 -7.14 -10.45 6.68
CA ASN A 204 -6.17 -10.54 7.78
C ASN A 204 -6.40 -11.75 8.68
N LYS A 205 -7.65 -12.26 8.78
CA LYS A 205 -7.98 -13.41 9.63
C LYS A 205 -7.48 -14.74 9.08
N ASP A 206 -7.53 -14.91 7.76
CA ASP A 206 -7.18 -16.17 7.09
C ASP A 206 -5.65 -16.38 6.96
N PHE A 207 -4.85 -15.40 7.34
CA PHE A 207 -3.41 -15.40 7.15
C PHE A 207 -2.61 -15.73 8.43
N GLY A 208 -3.19 -16.38 9.43
CA GLY A 208 -2.60 -16.95 10.64
C GLY A 208 -1.26 -16.35 11.11
N LYS A 209 -0.19 -16.55 10.37
CA LYS A 209 1.14 -15.98 10.63
C LYS A 209 1.31 -14.52 10.20
N TYR A 210 0.51 -14.00 9.26
CA TYR A 210 0.64 -12.62 8.73
C TYR A 210 -0.25 -11.60 9.47
N ALA A 211 -1.23 -12.05 10.23
CA ALA A 211 -1.99 -11.19 11.14
C ALA A 211 -1.10 -10.59 12.26
N GLU A 212 0.09 -11.15 12.47
CA GLU A 212 1.09 -10.65 13.41
C GLU A 212 1.68 -9.29 13.01
N TYR A 213 1.56 -8.89 11.74
CA TYR A 213 2.23 -7.69 11.20
C TYR A 213 1.31 -6.49 10.99
N TYR A 214 0.02 -6.60 11.34
CA TYR A 214 -0.88 -5.46 11.25
C TYR A 214 -0.71 -4.55 12.48
N THR A 215 -0.30 -3.32 12.25
CA THR A 215 -0.22 -2.31 13.32
C THR A 215 -1.57 -1.63 13.50
N PRO A 216 -2.18 -1.68 14.69
CA PRO A 216 -3.42 -0.97 14.98
C PRO A 216 -3.26 0.53 14.72
N HIS A 217 -4.25 1.13 14.05
CA HIS A 217 -4.27 2.55 13.71
C HIS A 217 -4.06 3.47 14.93
N THR A 218 -4.62 3.09 16.08
CA THR A 218 -4.44 3.85 17.33
C THR A 218 -2.98 3.93 17.76
N ILE A 219 -2.20 2.86 17.60
CA ILE A 219 -0.75 2.86 17.90
C ILE A 219 -0.03 3.77 16.92
N ALA A 220 -0.33 3.65 15.65
CA ALA A 220 0.27 4.48 14.61
C ALA A 220 0.02 5.98 14.87
N THR A 221 -1.20 6.34 15.26
CA THR A 221 -1.57 7.72 15.63
C THR A 221 -0.80 8.22 16.86
N ILE A 222 -0.67 7.37 17.90
CA ILE A 222 0.13 7.73 19.10
C ILE A 222 1.58 7.99 18.72
N ILE A 223 2.19 7.10 17.96
CA ILE A 223 3.58 7.24 17.48
C ILE A 223 3.74 8.53 16.67
N ALA A 224 2.85 8.78 15.71
CA ALA A 224 2.91 9.98 14.89
C ALA A 224 2.85 11.26 15.73
N ARG A 225 1.92 11.35 16.68
CA ARG A 225 1.78 12.51 17.59
C ARG A 225 2.98 12.73 18.52
N ILE A 226 3.65 11.64 18.93
CA ILE A 226 4.87 11.75 19.75
C ILE A 226 6.06 12.21 18.92
N MET A 227 6.18 11.75 17.68
CA MET A 227 7.35 11.98 16.85
C MET A 227 7.34 13.33 16.12
N VAL A 228 6.19 13.74 15.62
CA VAL A 228 6.06 14.90 14.73
C VAL A 228 5.80 16.16 15.55
N GLN A 229 6.60 17.18 15.29
CA GLN A 229 6.43 18.54 15.82
C GLN A 229 5.74 19.42 14.77
N ASP A 230 5.10 20.50 15.21
CA ASP A 230 4.46 21.45 14.31
C ASP A 230 5.46 22.09 13.33
N GLY A 231 5.02 22.33 12.10
CA GLY A 231 5.77 23.06 11.08
C GLY A 231 6.87 22.25 10.38
N VAL A 232 6.89 20.93 10.52
CA VAL A 232 7.82 20.04 9.80
C VAL A 232 7.47 20.01 8.31
N GLN A 233 8.46 20.18 7.43
CA GLN A 233 8.29 20.18 5.97
C GLN A 233 9.50 19.56 5.28
N ASN A 234 9.25 19.02 4.06
CA ASN A 234 10.29 18.46 3.17
C ASN A 234 11.13 17.37 3.83
N VAL A 235 10.49 16.46 4.54
CA VAL A 235 11.16 15.38 5.27
C VAL A 235 10.95 14.02 4.60
N THR A 236 11.86 13.11 4.89
CA THR A 236 11.82 11.73 4.47
C THR A 236 11.30 10.82 5.58
N VAL A 237 10.36 9.94 5.26
CA VAL A 237 9.77 8.96 6.18
C VAL A 237 10.08 7.56 5.66
N TYR A 238 10.61 6.68 6.51
CA TYR A 238 11.00 5.34 6.11
C TYR A 238 10.41 4.25 7.04
N ASP A 239 9.98 3.14 6.44
CA ASP A 239 9.67 1.90 7.15
C ASP A 239 10.35 0.70 6.45
N PRO A 240 11.33 0.04 7.09
CA PRO A 240 12.03 -1.11 6.54
C PRO A 240 11.24 -2.43 6.58
N ALA A 241 10.06 -2.46 7.19
CA ALA A 241 9.14 -3.60 7.27
C ALA A 241 7.69 -3.09 7.23
N ALA A 242 7.36 -2.41 6.12
CA ALA A 242 6.23 -1.49 6.03
C ALA A 242 4.85 -2.13 6.16
N GLY A 243 4.72 -3.44 5.89
CA GLY A 243 3.41 -4.08 5.89
C GLY A 243 2.43 -3.35 4.98
N SER A 244 1.25 -3.03 5.48
CA SER A 244 0.23 -2.24 4.76
C SER A 244 0.46 -0.72 4.80
N GLY A 245 1.54 -0.24 5.44
CA GLY A 245 1.89 1.17 5.50
C GLY A 245 1.22 1.99 6.61
N THR A 246 0.53 1.38 7.54
CA THR A 246 -0.25 2.08 8.58
C THR A 246 0.60 3.09 9.37
N LEU A 247 1.85 2.76 9.71
CA LEU A 247 2.75 3.65 10.44
C LEU A 247 3.20 4.86 9.62
N VAL A 248 3.67 4.65 8.39
CA VAL A 248 4.15 5.74 7.52
C VAL A 248 3.01 6.68 7.13
N LEU A 249 1.80 6.15 6.95
CA LEU A 249 0.61 6.96 6.64
C LEU A 249 0.20 7.83 7.82
N ALA A 250 0.23 7.30 9.04
CA ALA A 250 -0.05 8.10 10.23
C ALA A 250 0.94 9.24 10.40
N LEU A 251 2.24 9.01 10.10
CA LEU A 251 3.25 10.08 10.09
C LEU A 251 2.99 11.09 8.98
N ALA A 252 2.75 10.63 7.76
CA ALA A 252 2.48 11.50 6.61
C ALA A 252 1.28 12.42 6.88
N HIS A 253 0.21 11.87 7.45
CA HIS A 253 -0.95 12.65 7.84
C HIS A 253 -0.62 13.69 8.92
N GLN A 254 0.19 13.35 9.93
CA GLN A 254 0.58 14.28 10.99
C GLN A 254 1.53 15.37 10.50
N ILE A 255 2.38 15.08 9.50
CA ILE A 255 3.32 16.02 8.85
C ILE A 255 2.57 16.88 7.82
N GLY A 256 1.59 16.31 7.14
CA GLY A 256 0.96 16.78 5.91
C GLY A 256 1.53 16.04 4.71
N GLU A 257 0.66 15.46 3.90
CA GLU A 257 0.99 14.55 2.80
C GLU A 257 1.96 15.20 1.79
N ASP A 258 1.79 16.49 1.50
CA ASP A 258 2.65 17.25 0.58
C ASP A 258 4.00 17.66 1.20
N ASN A 259 4.18 17.47 2.50
CA ASN A 259 5.38 17.89 3.22
C ASN A 259 6.37 16.75 3.51
N CYS A 260 6.08 15.55 3.05
CA CYS A 260 6.95 14.40 3.23
C CYS A 260 7.03 13.50 2.00
N THR A 261 8.12 12.75 1.91
CA THR A 261 8.30 11.67 0.94
C THR A 261 8.47 10.35 1.68
N ILE A 262 7.64 9.37 1.34
CA ILE A 262 7.66 8.05 1.97
C ILE A 262 8.59 7.12 1.19
N TYR A 263 9.36 6.34 1.93
CA TYR A 263 10.19 5.25 1.47
C TYR A 263 9.80 3.99 2.24
N THR A 264 9.64 2.88 1.54
CA THR A 264 9.26 1.62 2.18
C THR A 264 9.96 0.45 1.52
N GLN A 265 10.20 -0.59 2.30
CA GLN A 265 10.62 -1.87 1.78
C GLN A 265 9.96 -2.99 2.58
N ASP A 266 9.45 -4.01 1.87
CA ASP A 266 8.82 -5.17 2.49
C ASP A 266 8.98 -6.40 1.59
N ILE A 267 9.22 -7.56 2.19
CA ILE A 267 9.39 -8.82 1.48
C ILE A 267 8.06 -9.43 1.01
N SER A 268 6.93 -9.00 1.57
CA SER A 268 5.62 -9.52 1.26
C SER A 268 4.99 -8.82 0.05
N SER A 269 4.76 -9.55 -1.03
CA SER A 269 4.04 -9.05 -2.21
C SER A 269 2.64 -8.53 -1.84
N LYS A 270 1.91 -9.26 -0.99
CA LYS A 270 0.58 -8.86 -0.54
C LYS A 270 0.61 -7.56 0.26
N SER A 271 1.58 -7.41 1.16
CA SER A 271 1.76 -6.16 1.92
C SER A 271 2.00 -4.98 0.98
N ASN A 272 2.83 -5.16 -0.04
CA ASN A 272 3.11 -4.13 -1.04
C ASN A 272 1.86 -3.75 -1.88
N GLU A 273 0.99 -4.72 -2.21
CA GLU A 273 -0.28 -4.44 -2.89
C GLU A 273 -1.20 -3.56 -2.01
N PHE A 274 -1.31 -3.89 -0.72
CA PHE A 274 -2.09 -3.09 0.23
C PHE A 274 -1.48 -1.72 0.50
N LEU A 275 -0.16 -1.64 0.63
CA LEU A 275 0.56 -0.38 0.82
C LEU A 275 0.33 0.55 -0.36
N ARG A 276 0.46 0.04 -1.59
CA ARG A 276 0.20 0.82 -2.81
C ARG A 276 -1.22 1.39 -2.84
N LEU A 277 -2.22 0.54 -2.58
CA LEU A 277 -3.62 0.98 -2.47
C LEU A 277 -3.75 2.10 -1.43
N ASN A 278 -3.16 1.91 -0.27
CA ASN A 278 -3.26 2.83 0.85
C ASN A 278 -2.60 4.19 0.54
N LEU A 279 -1.43 4.19 -0.11
CA LEU A 279 -0.78 5.43 -0.57
C LEU A 279 -1.63 6.19 -1.60
N ILE A 280 -2.24 5.48 -2.55
CA ILE A 280 -3.11 6.10 -3.56
C ILE A 280 -4.35 6.74 -2.92
N LEU A 281 -5.00 6.02 -2.00
CA LEU A 281 -6.18 6.52 -1.30
C LEU A 281 -5.89 7.76 -0.44
N ASN A 282 -4.66 7.90 0.05
CA ASN A 282 -4.24 8.98 0.93
C ASN A 282 -3.40 10.08 0.22
N ASN A 283 -3.53 10.23 -1.10
CA ASN A 283 -2.86 11.27 -1.92
C ASN A 283 -1.32 11.26 -1.85
N LEU A 284 -0.72 10.09 -1.62
CA LEU A 284 0.74 9.90 -1.52
C LEU A 284 1.31 9.21 -2.77
N VAL A 285 0.69 9.43 -3.93
CA VAL A 285 1.08 8.85 -5.22
C VAL A 285 2.54 9.18 -5.57
N HIS A 286 3.01 10.38 -5.23
CA HIS A 286 4.39 10.82 -5.44
C HIS A 286 5.42 9.92 -4.74
N SER A 287 5.02 9.16 -3.74
CA SER A 287 5.88 8.22 -2.99
C SER A 287 5.87 6.80 -3.54
N LEU A 288 5.01 6.46 -4.51
CA LEU A 288 4.89 5.10 -5.04
C LEU A 288 6.19 4.57 -5.65
N GLY A 289 6.98 5.44 -6.29
CA GLY A 289 8.28 5.08 -6.83
C GLY A 289 9.32 4.65 -5.79
N ASN A 290 9.06 4.92 -4.50
CA ASN A 290 9.91 4.53 -3.38
C ASN A 290 9.38 3.32 -2.61
N VAL A 291 8.33 2.66 -3.09
CA VAL A 291 7.85 1.39 -2.56
C VAL A 291 8.64 0.26 -3.19
N VAL A 292 9.29 -0.56 -2.40
CA VAL A 292 10.16 -1.64 -2.88
C VAL A 292 9.72 -2.98 -2.31
N HIS A 293 9.53 -3.95 -3.21
CA HIS A 293 9.31 -5.36 -2.87
C HIS A 293 10.64 -6.11 -2.89
N ASP A 294 11.30 -6.22 -1.72
CA ASP A 294 12.54 -7.00 -1.55
C ASP A 294 12.86 -7.18 -0.05
N ASP A 295 13.81 -8.10 0.26
CA ASP A 295 14.30 -8.33 1.62
C ASP A 295 15.20 -7.18 2.08
N THR A 296 14.73 -6.38 3.02
CA THR A 296 15.44 -5.21 3.57
C THR A 296 16.78 -5.56 4.19
N LEU A 297 16.89 -6.69 4.86
CA LEU A 297 18.12 -7.05 5.58
C LEU A 297 19.21 -7.54 4.63
N VAL A 298 18.83 -8.29 3.60
CA VAL A 298 19.74 -8.93 2.63
C VAL A 298 20.04 -8.03 1.45
N ALA A 299 19.03 -7.27 1.00
CA ALA A 299 19.07 -6.46 -0.21
C ALA A 299 18.37 -5.10 0.00
N PRO A 300 18.88 -4.22 0.88
CA PRO A 300 18.34 -2.88 1.05
C PRO A 300 18.50 -2.08 -0.25
N ARG A 301 17.39 -1.50 -0.75
CA ARG A 301 17.35 -0.84 -2.07
C ARG A 301 17.39 0.67 -2.01
N HIS A 302 17.11 1.26 -0.85
CA HIS A 302 17.18 2.71 -0.70
C HIS A 302 18.63 3.13 -0.47
N LEU A 303 19.23 3.64 -1.54
CA LEU A 303 20.63 4.08 -1.56
C LEU A 303 20.71 5.60 -1.48
N ASN A 304 21.85 6.12 -0.98
CA ASN A 304 22.15 7.54 -1.01
C ASN A 304 22.30 8.04 -2.47
N SER A 305 22.35 9.36 -2.66
CA SER A 305 22.44 9.98 -3.98
C SER A 305 23.67 9.55 -4.79
N GLN A 306 24.74 9.15 -4.11
CA GLN A 306 25.97 8.65 -4.75
C GLN A 306 25.93 7.14 -5.06
N LYS A 307 24.90 6.44 -4.59
CA LYS A 307 24.72 4.99 -4.72
C LYS A 307 25.87 4.14 -4.14
N ASN A 308 26.63 4.68 -3.21
CA ASN A 308 27.76 4.02 -2.55
C ASN A 308 27.46 3.62 -1.09
N GLY A 309 26.27 3.86 -0.60
CA GLY A 309 25.79 3.47 0.73
C GLY A 309 24.29 3.58 0.87
N LEU A 310 23.74 3.20 2.00
CA LEU A 310 22.33 3.32 2.27
C LEU A 310 21.91 4.79 2.46
N ALA A 311 20.68 5.09 2.08
CA ALA A 311 20.06 6.37 2.38
C ALA A 311 19.84 6.51 3.90
N ARG A 312 19.80 7.76 4.37
CA ARG A 312 19.42 8.11 5.74
C ARG A 312 18.16 8.94 5.71
N PHE A 313 17.33 8.77 6.75
CA PHE A 313 15.98 9.31 6.79
C PHE A 313 15.74 10.16 8.02
N ASP A 314 14.85 11.16 7.88
CA ASP A 314 14.50 12.08 8.97
C ASP A 314 13.57 11.43 9.98
N TYR A 315 12.64 10.59 9.51
CA TYR A 315 11.74 9.82 10.34
C TYR A 315 11.78 8.35 9.94
N ILE A 316 11.97 7.47 10.92
CA ILE A 316 11.85 6.02 10.70
C ILE A 316 10.84 5.46 11.68
N VAL A 317 9.86 4.73 11.16
CA VAL A 317 8.88 3.99 11.96
C VAL A 317 8.87 2.55 11.53
N SER A 318 8.71 1.63 12.46
CA SER A 318 8.57 0.23 12.09
C SER A 318 7.92 -0.60 13.19
N ASN A 319 7.11 -1.55 12.76
CA ASN A 319 6.69 -2.69 13.55
C ASN A 319 7.23 -3.97 12.87
N PRO A 320 8.54 -4.25 13.04
CA PRO A 320 9.17 -5.37 12.35
C PRO A 320 8.70 -6.72 12.90
N PRO A 321 8.79 -7.80 12.12
CA PRO A 321 8.57 -9.15 12.64
C PRO A 321 9.49 -9.43 13.83
N PHE A 322 8.92 -9.96 14.93
CA PHE A 322 9.73 -10.22 16.13
C PHE A 322 10.61 -11.44 15.95
N ASN A 323 10.05 -12.50 15.38
CA ASN A 323 10.75 -13.75 15.13
C ASN A 323 10.50 -14.24 13.69
N MET A 324 11.56 -14.73 13.05
CA MET A 324 11.47 -15.31 11.71
C MET A 324 12.69 -16.19 11.47
N ASP A 325 12.53 -17.28 10.72
CA ASP A 325 13.68 -18.05 10.23
C ASP A 325 14.41 -17.26 9.13
N PHE A 326 15.64 -16.85 9.42
CA PHE A 326 16.57 -16.28 8.45
C PHE A 326 17.92 -17.01 8.47
N SER A 327 17.91 -18.29 8.89
CA SER A 327 19.12 -19.10 9.04
C SER A 327 19.96 -19.18 7.77
N ASP A 328 19.31 -19.19 6.60
CA ASP A 328 20.00 -19.28 5.30
C ASP A 328 20.84 -18.02 4.98
N ASN A 329 20.44 -16.86 5.48
CA ASN A 329 21.14 -15.59 5.28
C ASN A 329 22.03 -15.19 6.46
N ARG A 330 21.97 -15.91 7.57
CA ARG A 330 22.64 -15.55 8.82
C ARG A 330 24.14 -15.35 8.66
N GLU A 331 24.84 -16.30 8.02
CA GLU A 331 26.28 -16.23 7.82
C GLU A 331 26.70 -15.06 6.91
N LYS A 332 25.92 -14.80 5.85
CA LYS A 332 26.11 -13.63 4.99
C LYS A 332 26.01 -12.34 5.79
N LEU A 333 24.96 -12.19 6.59
CA LEU A 333 24.72 -10.98 7.39
C LEU A 333 25.71 -10.80 8.54
N ALA A 334 26.33 -11.88 9.02
CA ALA A 334 27.40 -11.84 10.02
C ALA A 334 28.78 -11.47 9.42
N GLY A 335 28.88 -11.42 8.10
CA GLY A 335 30.13 -11.12 7.38
C GLY A 335 30.65 -9.70 7.60
N GLU A 336 31.92 -9.47 7.29
CA GLU A 336 32.64 -8.20 7.51
C GLU A 336 31.95 -7.01 6.87
N ALA A 337 31.42 -7.19 5.65
CA ALA A 337 30.73 -6.12 4.90
C ALA A 337 29.47 -5.56 5.60
N TYR A 338 28.93 -6.29 6.57
CA TYR A 338 27.71 -5.90 7.28
C TYR A 338 27.95 -5.48 8.74
N LYS A 339 29.20 -5.56 9.24
CA LYS A 339 29.51 -5.30 10.65
C LYS A 339 29.18 -3.89 11.11
N GLU A 340 29.33 -2.91 10.25
CA GLU A 340 28.97 -1.52 10.58
C GLU A 340 27.47 -1.39 10.79
N ARG A 341 26.67 -2.02 9.90
CA ARG A 341 25.21 -2.01 9.99
C ARG A 341 24.69 -2.88 11.15
N PHE A 342 25.32 -4.02 11.40
CA PHE A 342 24.93 -4.97 12.45
C PHE A 342 25.98 -5.00 13.58
N PHE A 343 26.27 -3.83 14.13
CA PHE A 343 27.33 -3.57 15.11
C PHE A 343 27.21 -4.38 16.40
N ALA A 344 25.99 -4.75 16.82
CA ALA A 344 25.76 -5.58 18.00
C ALA A 344 25.84 -7.09 17.70
N GLY A 345 25.90 -7.46 16.42
CA GLY A 345 25.97 -8.82 15.90
C GLY A 345 24.64 -9.36 15.36
N VAL A 346 24.68 -10.60 14.88
CA VAL A 346 23.57 -11.31 14.26
C VAL A 346 23.10 -12.43 15.21
N PRO A 347 21.80 -12.58 15.46
CA PRO A 347 21.27 -13.63 16.34
C PRO A 347 21.69 -15.02 15.91
N ASN A 348 21.92 -15.90 16.88
CA ASN A 348 22.23 -17.29 16.62
C ASN A 348 20.99 -18.06 16.16
N VAL A 349 21.20 -19.12 15.38
CA VAL A 349 20.14 -20.05 14.98
C VAL A 349 19.77 -20.91 16.18
N PRO A 350 18.51 -20.88 16.65
CA PRO A 350 18.08 -21.76 17.74
C PRO A 350 18.08 -23.23 17.32
N ASN A 351 18.56 -24.12 18.19
CA ASN A 351 18.67 -25.55 17.87
C ASN A 351 17.33 -26.26 17.68
N LYS A 352 16.27 -25.78 18.36
CA LYS A 352 14.97 -26.45 18.38
C LYS A 352 13.98 -25.88 17.36
N ASP A 353 14.00 -24.57 17.15
CA ASP A 353 13.05 -23.88 16.28
C ASP A 353 13.70 -22.65 15.64
N LYS A 354 14.07 -22.79 14.39
CA LYS A 354 14.65 -21.69 13.61
C LYS A 354 13.73 -20.49 13.48
N SER A 355 12.41 -20.70 13.48
CA SER A 355 11.45 -19.62 13.38
C SER A 355 11.43 -18.68 14.59
N SER A 356 12.05 -19.08 15.70
CA SER A 356 12.22 -18.26 16.89
C SER A 356 13.44 -17.32 16.87
N MET A 357 14.17 -17.22 15.74
CA MET A 357 15.25 -16.25 15.60
C MET A 357 14.73 -14.82 15.73
N ALA A 358 15.32 -14.04 16.64
CA ALA A 358 14.89 -12.68 16.98
C ALA A 358 15.28 -11.66 15.89
N ILE A 359 14.60 -11.70 14.74
CA ILE A 359 14.91 -10.88 13.57
C ILE A 359 14.73 -9.39 13.82
N TYR A 360 13.84 -8.99 14.74
CA TYR A 360 13.65 -7.58 15.10
C TYR A 360 14.95 -6.90 15.55
N LEU A 361 15.90 -7.63 16.11
CA LEU A 361 17.21 -7.12 16.52
C LEU A 361 18.05 -6.68 15.30
N MET A 362 17.84 -7.30 14.16
CA MET A 362 18.48 -6.90 12.90
C MET A 362 17.84 -5.63 12.36
N PHE A 363 16.50 -5.56 12.40
CA PHE A 363 15.77 -4.34 12.01
C PHE A 363 16.11 -3.14 12.90
N LEU A 364 16.24 -3.31 14.22
CA LEU A 364 16.68 -2.24 15.10
C LEU A 364 18.05 -1.67 14.70
N GLN A 365 19.02 -2.54 14.41
CA GLN A 365 20.35 -2.11 13.99
C GLN A 365 20.30 -1.43 12.61
N HIS A 366 19.52 -1.96 11.68
CA HIS A 366 19.32 -1.33 10.38
C HIS A 366 18.67 0.07 10.50
N ILE A 367 17.68 0.23 11.37
CA ILE A 367 17.03 1.52 11.65
C ILE A 367 18.04 2.53 12.20
N ILE A 368 18.84 2.12 13.19
CA ILE A 368 19.88 2.98 13.77
C ILE A 368 20.89 3.42 12.69
N TYR A 369 21.30 2.51 11.83
CA TYR A 369 22.25 2.79 10.73
C TYR A 369 21.66 3.73 9.66
N SER A 370 20.35 3.64 9.40
CA SER A 370 19.64 4.41 8.36
C SER A 370 19.05 5.72 8.89
N LEU A 371 19.26 6.06 10.16
CA LEU A 371 18.75 7.29 10.75
C LEU A 371 19.65 8.49 10.40
N ASN A 372 19.04 9.60 10.00
CA ASN A 372 19.75 10.87 9.80
C ASN A 372 20.26 11.42 11.14
N ASP A 373 21.26 12.31 11.13
CA ASP A 373 21.91 12.86 12.34
C ASP A 373 20.93 13.57 13.28
N HIS A 374 19.88 14.19 12.73
CA HIS A 374 18.79 14.82 13.48
C HIS A 374 17.48 14.05 13.40
N GLY A 375 17.52 12.84 12.83
CA GLY A 375 16.35 12.02 12.59
C GLY A 375 15.77 11.45 13.90
N LYS A 376 14.51 11.05 13.80
CA LYS A 376 13.77 10.41 14.90
C LYS A 376 13.29 9.02 14.44
N ALA A 377 13.37 8.04 15.33
CA ALA A 377 12.82 6.71 15.07
C ALA A 377 11.90 6.26 16.19
N ALA A 378 10.82 5.55 15.82
CA ALA A 378 9.99 4.81 16.76
C ALA A 378 9.78 3.39 16.27
N VAL A 379 10.07 2.43 17.13
CA VAL A 379 10.05 1.00 16.78
C VAL A 379 9.26 0.22 17.81
N VAL A 380 8.35 -0.60 17.34
CA VAL A 380 7.63 -1.55 18.19
C VAL A 380 8.55 -2.74 18.48
N VAL A 381 8.75 -3.05 19.75
CA VAL A 381 9.62 -4.13 20.19
C VAL A 381 8.96 -4.96 21.29
N PRO A 382 9.26 -6.26 21.41
CA PRO A 382 8.79 -7.05 22.53
C PRO A 382 9.40 -6.59 23.85
N THR A 383 8.64 -6.62 24.96
CA THR A 383 9.11 -6.18 26.29
C THR A 383 10.40 -6.87 26.75
N GLY A 384 10.66 -8.12 26.29
CA GLY A 384 11.89 -8.84 26.52
C GLY A 384 13.16 -8.13 26.03
N PHE A 385 13.03 -7.25 25.03
CA PHE A 385 14.15 -6.40 24.59
C PHE A 385 14.66 -5.49 25.71
N LEU A 386 13.80 -4.96 26.53
CA LEU A 386 14.16 -4.03 27.63
C LEU A 386 14.81 -4.75 28.81
N THR A 387 14.47 -6.00 29.05
CA THR A 387 14.84 -6.74 30.27
C THR A 387 15.99 -7.73 30.07
N ALA A 388 16.36 -8.04 28.83
CA ALA A 388 17.47 -8.98 28.56
C ALA A 388 18.79 -8.51 29.15
N GLY A 389 19.38 -9.30 30.07
CA GLY A 389 20.60 -8.97 30.80
C GLY A 389 21.90 -9.14 30.02
N SER A 390 21.88 -9.73 28.83
CA SER A 390 23.05 -10.06 28.03
C SER A 390 22.76 -10.11 26.53
N GLY A 391 23.80 -10.35 25.74
CA GLY A 391 23.69 -10.59 24.29
C GLY A 391 23.39 -9.33 23.47
N ILE A 392 22.84 -9.53 22.28
CA ILE A 392 22.58 -8.47 21.30
C ILE A 392 21.61 -7.41 21.83
N PRO A 393 20.49 -7.75 22.51
CA PRO A 393 19.58 -6.73 23.05
C PRO A 393 20.28 -5.78 24.01
N LYS A 394 21.14 -6.29 24.89
CA LYS A 394 21.91 -5.45 25.83
C LYS A 394 22.88 -4.53 25.08
N LYS A 395 23.63 -5.03 24.11
CA LYS A 395 24.56 -4.23 23.31
C LYS A 395 23.86 -3.10 22.55
N ILE A 396 22.69 -3.34 21.98
CA ILE A 396 21.89 -2.30 21.30
C ILE A 396 21.44 -1.24 22.32
N ARG A 397 20.94 -1.62 23.49
CA ARG A 397 20.54 -0.65 24.54
C ARG A 397 21.72 0.16 25.04
N GLU A 398 22.88 -0.47 25.28
CA GLU A 398 24.11 0.23 25.68
C GLU A 398 24.54 1.24 24.60
N TYR A 399 24.44 0.86 23.33
CA TYR A 399 24.73 1.78 22.23
C TYR A 399 23.80 2.98 22.25
N LEU A 400 22.48 2.76 22.33
CA LEU A 400 21.47 3.84 22.35
C LEU A 400 21.67 4.80 23.53
N VAL A 401 21.97 4.28 24.72
CA VAL A 401 22.19 5.10 25.92
C VAL A 401 23.51 5.86 25.85
N ASN A 402 24.60 5.21 25.49
CA ASN A 402 25.92 5.81 25.42
C ASN A 402 26.03 6.92 24.36
N HIS A 403 25.27 6.78 23.26
CA HIS A 403 25.20 7.81 22.21
C HIS A 403 24.05 8.81 22.41
N GLN A 404 23.36 8.74 23.56
CA GLN A 404 22.23 9.64 23.91
C GLN A 404 21.11 9.64 22.85
N MET A 405 20.90 8.51 22.19
CA MET A 405 19.88 8.36 21.14
C MET A 405 18.50 8.04 21.71
N LEU A 406 18.44 7.42 22.91
CA LEU A 406 17.17 7.01 23.51
C LEU A 406 16.41 8.23 24.05
N ARG A 407 15.21 8.49 23.53
CA ARG A 407 14.34 9.60 23.94
C ARG A 407 13.26 9.17 24.93
N GLY A 408 12.75 7.96 24.81
CA GLY A 408 11.72 7.45 25.70
C GLY A 408 11.34 6.01 25.38
N VAL A 409 10.56 5.43 26.26
CA VAL A 409 9.95 4.11 26.13
C VAL A 409 8.48 4.24 26.53
N VAL A 410 7.59 3.74 25.68
CA VAL A 410 6.13 3.71 25.93
C VAL A 410 5.72 2.26 26.08
N SER A 411 5.20 1.91 27.26
CA SER A 411 4.62 0.59 27.49
C SER A 411 3.18 0.58 26.99
N MET A 412 2.84 -0.39 26.16
CA MET A 412 1.50 -0.54 25.62
C MET A 412 0.66 -1.52 26.45
N PRO A 413 -0.68 -1.38 26.46
CA PRO A 413 -1.55 -2.34 27.13
C PRO A 413 -1.39 -3.75 26.57
N SER A 414 -1.58 -4.75 27.43
CA SER A 414 -1.59 -6.16 27.00
C SER A 414 -2.66 -6.40 25.93
N ASN A 415 -2.38 -7.30 24.99
CA ASN A 415 -3.29 -7.69 23.90
C ASN A 415 -3.68 -6.56 22.93
N ILE A 416 -2.92 -5.47 22.87
CA ILE A 416 -3.19 -4.40 21.90
C ILE A 416 -2.94 -4.87 20.46
N PHE A 417 -2.02 -5.82 20.27
CA PHE A 417 -1.87 -6.61 19.05
C PHE A 417 -2.66 -7.90 19.22
N ALA A 418 -3.90 -7.92 18.73
CA ALA A 418 -4.86 -9.00 18.96
C ALA A 418 -4.39 -10.41 18.53
N THR A 419 -3.34 -10.50 17.76
CA THR A 419 -2.88 -11.72 17.11
C THR A 419 -1.61 -12.31 17.69
N THR A 420 -0.80 -11.57 18.45
CA THR A 420 0.52 -12.06 18.90
C THR A 420 0.55 -12.47 20.37
N GLY A 421 -0.36 -11.98 21.20
CA GLY A 421 -0.28 -12.17 22.66
C GLY A 421 1.02 -11.62 23.28
N THR A 422 1.88 -10.99 22.49
CA THR A 422 3.17 -10.44 22.93
C THR A 422 2.96 -9.04 23.49
N ASN A 423 3.46 -8.78 24.68
CA ASN A 423 3.47 -7.44 25.25
C ASN A 423 4.60 -6.60 24.59
N VAL A 424 4.29 -5.38 24.26
CA VAL A 424 5.19 -4.43 23.61
C VAL A 424 5.29 -3.10 24.34
#